data_4e0b36ba8708865c6e7f20a75637bcfe
#
_entry.id   4e0b36ba8708865c6e7f20a75637bcfe
#
_cell.length_a   1.000
_cell.length_b   1.000
_cell.length_c   1.000
_cell.angle_alpha   90.00
_cell.angle_beta   90.00
_cell.angle_gamma   90.00
#
_symmetry.space_group_name_H-M   'P 1'
#
loop_
_entity.id
_entity.type
_entity.pdbx_description
1 polymer ?
#
loop_
_entity_poly.entity_id
_entity_poly.type
_entity_poly.pdbx_seq_one_letter_code
_entity_poly.pdbx_strand_id
1 'polypeptide(L)'
;MATFARPRDLVDAFARALNAKDADELGELFTDDAEFVNIMGMRMRRRQGIVDGHGWAFAGPLRGRRVHFDQVDELSVTDNVTVLIGHCVREREPDAPVAGLPDGASVLVFVIRREPQSWRIVAATNVTESTPPPG
;
A
#
# COMPACT_ATOMS: atom_id res chain seq x y z
N MET A 1 17.68 -2.41 8.14
CA MET A 1 16.30 -2.64 7.65
C MET A 1 15.34 -2.74 8.83
N ALA A 2 14.22 -2.06 8.76
CA ALA A 2 13.23 -2.10 9.83
C ALA A 2 12.63 -3.50 10.00
N THR A 3 12.25 -3.84 11.24
CA THR A 3 11.60 -5.11 11.55
C THR A 3 10.18 -4.86 12.03
N PHE A 4 9.27 -5.77 11.71
CA PHE A 4 7.86 -5.66 12.05
C PHE A 4 7.43 -6.92 12.81
N ALA A 5 7.06 -6.72 14.07
CA ALA A 5 6.68 -7.82 14.98
C ALA A 5 5.29 -8.38 14.67
N ARG A 6 4.42 -7.56 14.03
CA ARG A 6 3.04 -7.94 13.71
C ARG A 6 2.71 -7.54 12.29
N PRO A 7 1.87 -8.34 11.58
CA PRO A 7 1.45 -7.98 10.22
C PRO A 7 0.85 -6.58 10.11
N ARG A 8 0.03 -6.18 11.08
CA ARG A 8 -0.66 -4.89 11.07
C ARG A 8 0.30 -3.70 11.11
N ASP A 9 1.47 -3.86 11.71
CA ASP A 9 2.49 -2.79 11.75
C ASP A 9 2.96 -2.40 10.35
N LEU A 10 2.89 -3.32 9.40
CA LEU A 10 3.24 -3.05 7.99
C LEU A 10 2.26 -2.09 7.32
N VAL A 11 0.98 -2.17 7.66
CA VAL A 11 -0.04 -1.26 7.11
C VAL A 11 0.21 0.16 7.61
N ASP A 12 0.51 0.33 8.90
CA ASP A 12 0.85 1.64 9.46
C ASP A 12 2.12 2.21 8.81
N ALA A 13 3.13 1.37 8.63
CA ALA A 13 4.37 1.78 7.98
C ALA A 13 4.15 2.13 6.49
N PHE A 14 3.26 1.41 5.82
CA PHE A 14 2.89 1.70 4.42
C PHE A 14 2.28 3.10 4.30
N ALA A 15 1.33 3.43 5.17
CA ALA A 15 0.72 4.76 5.16
C ALA A 15 1.75 5.86 5.46
N ARG A 16 2.65 5.63 6.41
CA ARG A 16 3.71 6.59 6.74
C ARG A 16 4.63 6.84 5.55
N ALA A 17 5.08 5.78 4.89
CA ALA A 17 5.98 5.89 3.74
C ALA A 17 5.30 6.60 2.57
N LEU A 18 4.02 6.29 2.31
CA LEU A 18 3.25 6.99 1.27
C LEU A 18 3.14 8.48 1.58
N ASN A 19 2.80 8.84 2.81
CA ASN A 19 2.62 10.22 3.20
C ASN A 19 3.93 11.00 3.22
N ALA A 20 5.04 10.33 3.53
CA ALA A 20 6.37 10.92 3.46
C ALA A 20 6.93 10.98 2.03
N LYS A 21 6.26 10.32 1.07
CA LYS A 21 6.75 10.19 -0.32
C LYS A 21 8.14 9.55 -0.37
N ASP A 22 8.36 8.57 0.50
CA ASP A 22 9.64 7.87 0.62
C ASP A 22 9.53 6.47 0.00
N ALA A 23 9.92 6.37 -1.27
CA ALA A 23 9.81 5.12 -2.02
C ALA A 23 10.78 4.04 -1.50
N ASP A 24 11.97 4.44 -1.03
CA ASP A 24 12.94 3.49 -0.50
C ASP A 24 12.44 2.87 0.80
N GLU A 25 11.89 3.68 1.70
CA GLU A 25 11.27 3.19 2.94
C GLU A 25 10.10 2.27 2.64
N LEU A 26 9.28 2.62 1.64
CA LEU A 26 8.18 1.78 1.20
C LEU A 26 8.70 0.40 0.75
N GLY A 27 9.76 0.38 -0.05
CA GLY A 27 10.35 -0.86 -0.55
C GLY A 27 10.80 -1.81 0.55
N GLU A 28 11.25 -1.29 1.68
CA GLU A 28 11.69 -2.11 2.82
C GLU A 28 10.58 -2.94 3.45
N LEU A 29 9.31 -2.61 3.20
CA LEU A 29 8.17 -3.36 3.72
C LEU A 29 7.92 -4.66 2.94
N PHE A 30 8.53 -4.81 1.79
CA PHE A 30 8.26 -5.90 0.84
C PHE A 30 9.40 -6.90 0.80
N THR A 31 9.04 -8.15 0.46
CA THR A 31 10.06 -9.16 0.12
C THR A 31 10.71 -8.83 -1.21
N ASP A 32 11.88 -9.40 -1.49
CA ASP A 32 12.60 -9.15 -2.75
C ASP A 32 11.79 -9.56 -3.99
N ASP A 33 10.99 -10.62 -3.85
CA ASP A 33 10.18 -11.19 -4.93
C ASP A 33 8.73 -10.67 -4.94
N ALA A 34 8.43 -9.63 -4.18
CA ALA A 34 7.08 -9.12 -4.02
C ALA A 34 6.49 -8.59 -5.33
N GLU A 35 5.17 -8.56 -5.37
CA GLU A 35 4.39 -8.03 -6.48
C GLU A 35 3.40 -7.00 -5.95
N PHE A 36 3.19 -5.92 -6.72
CA PHE A 36 2.20 -4.90 -6.39
C PHE A 36 1.43 -4.53 -7.64
N VAL A 37 0.10 -4.55 -7.56
CA VAL A 37 -0.78 -4.02 -8.61
C VAL A 37 -1.38 -2.73 -8.09
N ASN A 38 -1.06 -1.61 -8.71
CA ASN A 38 -1.54 -0.31 -8.26
C ASN A 38 -2.98 -0.05 -8.70
N ILE A 39 -3.53 1.08 -8.21
CA ILE A 39 -4.91 1.46 -8.45
C ILE A 39 -5.24 1.70 -9.94
N MET A 40 -4.22 1.94 -10.77
CA MET A 40 -4.36 2.11 -12.20
C MET A 40 -4.18 0.80 -12.98
N GLY A 41 -4.04 -0.32 -12.27
CA GLY A 41 -3.83 -1.62 -12.88
C GLY A 41 -2.41 -1.87 -13.37
N MET A 42 -1.46 -1.05 -12.97
CA MET A 42 -0.06 -1.25 -13.33
C MET A 42 0.58 -2.27 -12.39
N ARG A 43 1.26 -3.25 -12.97
CA ARG A 43 1.96 -4.29 -12.22
C ARG A 43 3.39 -3.84 -11.96
N MET A 44 3.75 -3.78 -10.67
CA MET A 44 5.10 -3.46 -10.21
C MET A 44 5.72 -4.74 -9.68
N ARG A 45 6.74 -5.23 -10.35
CA ARG A 45 7.34 -6.53 -10.07
C ARG A 45 8.62 -6.37 -9.29
N ARG A 46 8.77 -7.15 -8.23
CA ARG A 46 9.91 -7.17 -7.32
C ARG A 46 10.03 -5.87 -6.54
N ARG A 47 10.80 -5.90 -5.46
CA ARG A 47 11.02 -4.72 -4.62
C ARG A 47 11.46 -3.51 -5.43
N GLN A 48 12.43 -3.68 -6.35
CA GLN A 48 12.91 -2.54 -7.12
C GLN A 48 11.84 -1.95 -8.03
N GLY A 49 11.01 -2.79 -8.65
CA GLY A 49 9.88 -2.31 -9.44
C GLY A 49 8.85 -1.56 -8.62
N ILE A 50 8.63 -1.99 -7.36
CA ILE A 50 7.73 -1.30 -6.43
C ILE A 50 8.30 0.07 -6.04
N VAL A 51 9.60 0.14 -5.75
CA VAL A 51 10.28 1.40 -5.43
C VAL A 51 10.21 2.36 -6.62
N ASP A 52 10.56 1.90 -7.81
CA ASP A 52 10.59 2.74 -9.01
C ASP A 52 9.19 3.23 -9.36
N GLY A 53 8.20 2.35 -9.31
CA GLY A 53 6.81 2.70 -9.64
C GLY A 53 6.21 3.70 -8.66
N HIS A 54 6.48 3.54 -7.37
CA HIS A 54 6.01 4.48 -6.36
C HIS A 54 6.76 5.81 -6.43
N GLY A 55 8.06 5.79 -6.73
CA GLY A 55 8.82 7.02 -6.96
C GLY A 55 8.20 7.85 -8.09
N TRP A 56 7.83 7.20 -9.19
CA TRP A 56 7.10 7.85 -10.28
C TRP A 56 5.75 8.40 -9.81
N ALA A 57 4.99 7.59 -9.06
CA ALA A 57 3.67 8.00 -8.57
C ALA A 57 3.75 9.18 -7.61
N PHE A 58 4.75 9.21 -6.74
CA PHE A 58 4.94 10.30 -5.78
C PHE A 58 5.25 11.63 -6.46
N ALA A 59 5.92 11.60 -7.59
CA ALA A 59 6.18 12.80 -8.40
C ALA A 59 5.02 13.20 -9.31
N GLY A 60 4.07 12.31 -9.50
CA GLY A 60 2.93 12.47 -10.42
C GLY A 60 1.57 12.28 -9.73
N PRO A 61 0.87 11.16 -9.98
CA PRO A 61 -0.52 11.00 -9.54
C PRO A 61 -0.76 11.11 -8.03
N LEU A 62 0.24 10.78 -7.22
CA LEU A 62 0.15 10.85 -5.76
C LEU A 62 0.78 12.10 -5.17
N ARG A 63 1.26 13.01 -6.00
CA ARG A 63 1.86 14.26 -5.51
C ARG A 63 0.84 15.05 -4.69
N GLY A 64 1.19 15.37 -3.45
CA GLY A 64 0.32 16.11 -2.55
C GLY A 64 -0.93 15.35 -2.13
N ARG A 65 -0.92 14.03 -2.22
CA ARG A 65 -2.01 13.19 -1.72
C ARG A 65 -1.58 12.53 -0.42
N ARG A 66 -2.47 12.58 0.57
CA ARG A 66 -2.30 11.91 1.85
C ARG A 66 -3.29 10.76 1.96
N VAL A 67 -2.88 9.73 2.64
CA VAL A 67 -3.72 8.56 2.86
C VAL A 67 -3.79 8.22 4.35
N HIS A 68 -4.91 7.61 4.75
CA HIS A 68 -5.02 6.96 6.05
C HIS A 68 -5.92 5.73 5.93
N PHE A 69 -5.66 4.74 6.75
CA PHE A 69 -6.51 3.55 6.83
C PHE A 69 -7.48 3.73 8.00
N ASP A 70 -8.76 3.77 7.71
CA ASP A 70 -9.81 3.90 8.75
C ASP A 70 -10.35 2.54 9.20
N GLN A 71 -10.07 1.47 8.44
CA GLN A 71 -10.44 0.12 8.80
C GLN A 71 -9.43 -0.86 8.21
N VAL A 72 -8.99 -1.82 9.03
CA VAL A 72 -8.09 -2.89 8.61
C VAL A 72 -8.61 -4.19 9.20
N ASP A 73 -8.89 -5.16 8.35
CA ASP A 73 -9.31 -6.49 8.74
C ASP A 73 -8.19 -7.49 8.51
N GLU A 74 -8.06 -8.45 9.40
CA GLU A 74 -6.97 -9.42 9.38
C GLU A 74 -7.52 -10.85 9.26
N LEU A 75 -7.00 -11.59 8.27
CA LEU A 75 -7.32 -12.99 8.04
C LEU A 75 -6.05 -13.82 8.16
N SER A 76 -5.93 -14.57 9.25
CA SER A 76 -4.81 -15.50 9.42
C SER A 76 -5.06 -16.70 8.52
N VAL A 77 -4.14 -16.96 7.59
CA VAL A 77 -4.22 -18.11 6.68
C VAL A 77 -3.46 -19.30 7.26
N THR A 78 -2.24 -19.06 7.68
CA THR A 78 -1.40 -20.03 8.43
C THR A 78 -0.67 -19.26 9.52
N ASP A 79 0.13 -19.95 10.33
CA ASP A 79 0.98 -19.29 11.32
C ASP A 79 1.99 -18.31 10.68
N ASN A 80 2.26 -18.49 9.39
CA ASN A 80 3.29 -17.72 8.68
C ASN A 80 2.75 -16.82 7.57
N VAL A 81 1.44 -16.86 7.30
CA VAL A 81 0.80 -16.08 6.24
C VAL A 81 -0.48 -15.46 6.74
N THR A 82 -0.58 -14.15 6.55
CA THR A 82 -1.77 -13.36 6.91
C THR A 82 -2.17 -12.50 5.72
N VAL A 83 -3.48 -12.33 5.55
CA VAL A 83 -4.05 -11.37 4.59
C VAL A 83 -4.64 -10.22 5.38
N LEU A 84 -4.23 -8.99 5.05
CA LEU A 84 -4.85 -7.79 5.59
C LEU A 84 -5.63 -7.09 4.49
N ILE A 85 -6.84 -6.65 4.81
CA ILE A 85 -7.68 -5.88 3.90
C ILE A 85 -7.90 -4.52 4.53
N GLY A 86 -7.39 -3.48 3.89
CA GLY A 86 -7.44 -2.12 4.42
C GLY A 86 -8.29 -1.20 3.57
N HIS A 87 -9.18 -0.46 4.24
CA HIS A 87 -9.92 0.63 3.61
C HIS A 87 -9.07 1.89 3.72
N CYS A 88 -8.62 2.39 2.57
CA CYS A 88 -7.66 3.49 2.47
C CYS A 88 -8.35 4.72 1.93
N VAL A 89 -8.36 5.80 2.71
CA VAL A 89 -8.94 7.08 2.32
C VAL A 89 -7.82 7.98 1.80
N ARG A 90 -8.04 8.58 0.63
CA ARG A 90 -7.08 9.47 -0.02
C ARG A 90 -7.66 10.86 -0.14
N GLU A 91 -6.88 11.86 0.24
CA GLU A 91 -7.26 13.27 0.19
C GLU A 91 -6.14 14.09 -0.44
N ARG A 92 -6.51 15.05 -1.26
CA ARG A 92 -5.58 16.03 -1.83
C ARG A 92 -5.30 17.11 -0.80
N GLU A 93 -4.04 17.44 -0.60
CA GLU A 93 -3.65 18.57 0.22
C GLU A 93 -4.09 19.89 -0.46
N PRO A 94 -4.47 20.94 0.30
CA PRO A 94 -5.05 22.16 -0.27
C PRO A 94 -4.22 22.83 -1.37
N ASP A 95 -2.90 22.82 -1.22
CA ASP A 95 -2.00 23.48 -2.17
C ASP A 95 -1.47 22.54 -3.26
N ALA A 96 -1.91 21.29 -3.26
CA ALA A 96 -1.44 20.31 -4.22
C ALA A 96 -2.08 20.49 -5.59
N PRO A 97 -1.42 20.03 -6.68
CA PRO A 97 -2.00 20.07 -8.02
C PRO A 97 -3.35 19.36 -8.07
N VAL A 98 -4.30 19.95 -8.79
CA VAL A 98 -5.61 19.34 -9.02
C VAL A 98 -5.46 18.10 -9.89
N ALA A 99 -4.56 18.13 -10.87
CA ALA A 99 -4.24 16.96 -11.67
C ALA A 99 -3.65 15.85 -10.80
N GLY A 100 -3.97 14.60 -11.12
CA GLY A 100 -3.56 13.43 -10.36
C GLY A 100 -4.76 12.67 -9.83
N LEU A 101 -4.54 11.79 -8.84
CA LEU A 101 -5.62 10.99 -8.28
C LEU A 101 -6.58 11.86 -7.48
N PRO A 102 -7.90 11.72 -7.70
CA PRO A 102 -8.90 12.49 -6.96
C PRO A 102 -9.03 11.99 -5.53
N ASP A 103 -9.71 12.79 -4.70
CA ASP A 103 -10.17 12.34 -3.39
C ASP A 103 -11.05 11.10 -3.56
N GLY A 104 -10.99 10.20 -2.59
CA GLY A 104 -11.76 8.98 -2.63
C GLY A 104 -11.19 7.92 -1.72
N ALA A 105 -11.66 6.71 -1.91
CA ALA A 105 -11.18 5.57 -1.15
C ALA A 105 -10.84 4.40 -2.06
N SER A 106 -9.99 3.54 -1.54
CA SER A 106 -9.64 2.29 -2.20
C SER A 106 -9.54 1.18 -1.16
N VAL A 107 -9.57 -0.04 -1.66
CA VAL A 107 -9.35 -1.23 -0.84
C VAL A 107 -8.00 -1.82 -1.22
N LEU A 108 -7.12 -1.91 -0.25
CA LEU A 108 -5.83 -2.58 -0.42
C LEU A 108 -5.89 -3.96 0.22
N VAL A 109 -5.48 -4.95 -0.55
CA VAL A 109 -5.31 -6.32 -0.06
C VAL A 109 -3.81 -6.58 0.03
N PHE A 110 -3.34 -6.94 1.23
CA PHE A 110 -1.95 -7.28 1.48
C PHE A 110 -1.84 -8.75 1.82
N VAL A 111 -0.96 -9.46 1.14
CA VAL A 111 -0.55 -10.80 1.55
C VAL A 111 0.79 -10.67 2.25
N ILE A 112 0.84 -11.07 3.50
CA ILE A 112 1.97 -10.83 4.39
C ILE A 112 2.52 -12.17 4.87
N ARG A 113 3.83 -12.33 4.75
CA ARG A 113 4.52 -13.56 5.12
C ARG A 113 5.51 -13.31 6.25
N ARG A 114 5.58 -14.27 7.16
CA ARG A 114 6.58 -14.26 8.22
C ARG A 114 7.93 -14.68 7.65
N GLU A 115 8.89 -13.79 7.74
CA GLU A 115 10.29 -14.04 7.45
C GLU A 115 11.04 -14.27 8.77
N PRO A 116 12.29 -14.78 8.76
CA PRO A 116 12.98 -15.10 10.01
C PRO A 116 13.08 -13.97 11.03
N GLN A 117 13.21 -12.73 10.57
CA GLN A 117 13.43 -11.57 11.43
C GLN A 117 12.22 -10.63 11.52
N SER A 118 11.24 -10.78 10.64
CA SER A 118 10.19 -9.78 10.50
C SER A 118 9.05 -10.30 9.61
N TRP A 119 7.86 -9.72 9.76
CA TRP A 119 6.83 -9.84 8.75
C TRP A 119 7.15 -8.94 7.57
N ARG A 120 6.82 -9.35 6.34
CA ARG A 120 7.00 -8.59 5.10
C ARG A 120 5.83 -8.82 4.15
N ILE A 121 5.56 -7.82 3.32
CA ILE A 121 4.51 -7.91 2.29
C ILE A 121 5.06 -8.69 1.09
N VAL A 122 4.35 -9.73 0.69
CA VAL A 122 4.69 -10.54 -0.50
C VAL A 122 3.94 -10.06 -1.73
N ALA A 123 2.70 -9.64 -1.54
CA ALA A 123 1.86 -9.15 -2.63
C ALA A 123 0.88 -8.12 -2.10
N ALA A 124 0.55 -7.15 -2.93
CA ALA A 124 -0.49 -6.18 -2.62
C ALA A 124 -1.23 -5.78 -3.89
N THR A 125 -2.51 -5.50 -3.73
CA THR A 125 -3.37 -5.01 -4.81
C THR A 125 -4.22 -3.88 -4.29
N ASN A 126 -4.30 -2.80 -5.06
CA ASN A 126 -5.09 -1.62 -4.73
C ASN A 126 -6.21 -1.46 -5.74
N VAL A 127 -7.45 -1.37 -5.26
CA VAL A 127 -8.64 -1.25 -6.11
C VAL A 127 -9.47 -0.07 -5.64
N THR A 128 -9.89 0.78 -6.57
CA THR A 128 -10.78 1.89 -6.25
C THR A 128 -12.09 1.36 -5.67
N GLU A 129 -12.52 1.94 -4.54
CA GLU A 129 -13.81 1.61 -3.96
C GLU A 129 -14.92 2.03 -4.90
N SER A 130 -15.88 1.14 -5.08
CA SER A 130 -17.09 1.44 -5.85
C SER A 130 -18.32 1.10 -5.03
N THR A 131 -19.40 1.84 -5.29
CA THR A 131 -20.70 1.54 -4.69
C THR A 131 -21.33 0.40 -5.47
N PRO A 132 -21.79 -0.67 -4.82
CA PRO A 132 -22.53 -1.72 -5.53
C PRO A 132 -23.74 -1.15 -6.23
N PRO A 133 -24.12 -1.68 -7.39
CA PRO A 133 -25.35 -1.24 -8.05
C PRO A 133 -26.55 -1.52 -7.16
N PRO A 134 -27.59 -0.67 -7.22
CA PRO A 134 -28.82 -0.91 -6.45
C PRO A 134 -29.42 -2.25 -6.87
N GLY A 135 -29.75 -3.05 -5.86
CA GLY A 135 -30.34 -4.39 -6.05
C GLY A 135 -31.80 -4.34 -6.40
#